data_de8ae44c6335b016793bbc9924fc7997
#
_entry.id   de8ae44c6335b016793bbc9924fc7997
#
_cell.length_a   1.000
_cell.length_b   1.000
_cell.length_c   1.000
_cell.angle_alpha   90.00
_cell.angle_beta   90.00
_cell.angle_gamma   90.00
#
_symmetry.space_group_name_H-M   'P 1'
#
loop_
_entity.id
_entity.type
_entity.pdbx_description
1 polymer ?
#
loop_
_entity_poly.entity_id
_entity_poly.type
_entity_poly.pdbx_seq_one_letter_code
_entity_poly.pdbx_strand_id
1 'polypeptide(L)'
;HGVANAVLLPVIAEYNALADHGRYLKIYNYISPIPAYEDEFEPLMLVDAIRELNEDIGIPEDLTTAIRQAKKGEEISGEEIESKIDAMADDAMKSGNIAVNPRSSRKQDIVELYHKAL
;
A
#
# COMPACT_ATOMS: atom_id res chain seq x y z
N HIS A 1 12.53 -3.31 -5.46
CA HIS A 1 11.77 -3.42 -4.20
C HIS A 1 11.21 -2.08 -3.74
N GLY A 2 11.95 -1.00 -3.93
CA GLY A 2 11.49 0.33 -3.53
C GLY A 2 10.22 0.77 -4.23
N VAL A 3 10.11 0.55 -5.53
CA VAL A 3 8.92 0.91 -6.31
C VAL A 3 7.71 0.08 -5.87
N ALA A 4 7.88 -1.24 -5.69
CA ALA A 4 6.79 -2.10 -5.24
C ALA A 4 6.27 -1.68 -3.86
N ASN A 5 7.17 -1.37 -2.93
CA ASN A 5 6.80 -0.88 -1.61
C ASN A 5 6.06 0.46 -1.69
N ALA A 6 6.49 1.36 -2.55
CA ALA A 6 5.84 2.65 -2.74
C ALA A 6 4.42 2.50 -3.30
N VAL A 7 4.22 1.58 -4.26
CA VAL A 7 2.90 1.27 -4.82
C VAL A 7 1.97 0.68 -3.76
N LEU A 8 2.49 -0.22 -2.93
CA LEU A 8 1.70 -0.90 -1.89
C LEU A 8 1.40 -0.02 -0.68
N LEU A 9 2.23 0.98 -0.41
CA LEU A 9 2.11 1.80 0.80
C LEU A 9 0.73 2.44 0.97
N PRO A 10 0.14 3.13 -0.01
CA PRO A 10 -1.20 3.71 0.18
C PRO A 10 -2.28 2.66 0.37
N VAL A 11 -2.17 1.50 -0.27
CA VAL A 11 -3.12 0.39 -0.11
C VAL A 11 -3.09 -0.14 1.32
N ILE A 12 -1.89 -0.36 1.87
CA ILE A 12 -1.72 -0.84 3.25
C ILE A 12 -2.11 0.25 4.26
N ALA A 13 -1.77 1.51 3.99
CA ALA A 13 -2.14 2.62 4.86
C ALA A 13 -3.68 2.76 4.96
N GLU A 14 -4.39 2.59 3.86
CA GLU A 14 -5.86 2.57 3.86
C GLU A 14 -6.41 1.40 4.67
N TYR A 15 -5.85 0.21 4.47
CA TYR A 15 -6.23 -0.98 5.24
C TYR A 15 -6.03 -0.80 6.74
N ASN A 16 -4.90 -0.21 7.14
CA ASN A 16 -4.58 0.01 8.55
C ASN A 16 -5.30 1.22 9.17
N ALA A 17 -5.96 2.04 8.37
CA ALA A 17 -6.63 3.25 8.86
C ALA A 17 -7.65 2.95 9.96
N LEU A 18 -8.35 1.82 9.88
CA LEU A 18 -9.32 1.39 10.88
C LEU A 18 -8.69 1.03 12.24
N ALA A 19 -7.41 0.72 12.26
CA ALA A 19 -6.66 0.41 13.48
C ALA A 19 -5.82 1.59 13.99
N ASP A 20 -5.94 2.75 13.34
CA ASP A 20 -5.20 3.94 13.75
C ASP A 20 -5.75 4.55 15.04
N HIS A 21 -4.86 4.93 15.94
CA HIS A 21 -5.17 5.55 17.23
C HIS A 21 -4.44 6.91 17.38
N GLY A 22 -4.37 7.69 16.30
CA GLY A 22 -3.81 9.02 16.30
C GLY A 22 -2.41 9.15 15.68
N ARG A 23 -1.79 8.07 15.26
CA ARG A 23 -0.49 8.11 14.58
C ARG A 23 -0.55 8.79 13.23
N TYR A 24 -1.64 8.56 12.48
CA TYR A 24 -1.81 9.14 11.15
C TYR A 24 -1.89 10.67 11.20
N LEU A 25 -2.57 11.21 12.20
CA LEU A 25 -2.61 12.66 12.42
C LEU A 25 -1.22 13.23 12.66
N LYS A 26 -0.42 12.57 13.49
CA LYS A 26 0.96 13.00 13.77
C LYS A 26 1.83 12.99 12.51
N ILE A 27 1.74 11.92 11.74
CA ILE A 27 2.49 11.80 10.47
C ILE A 27 2.02 12.88 9.49
N TYR A 28 0.72 13.03 9.33
CA TYR A 28 0.12 14.02 8.45
C TYR A 28 0.60 15.44 8.78
N ASN A 29 0.54 15.83 10.05
CA ASN A 29 0.96 17.15 10.49
C ASN A 29 2.47 17.37 10.38
N TYR A 30 3.24 16.30 10.37
CA TYR A 30 4.68 16.37 10.18
C TYR A 30 5.06 16.65 8.72
N ILE A 31 4.30 16.13 7.77
CA ILE A 31 4.61 16.23 6.33
C ILE A 31 3.80 17.28 5.59
N SER A 32 2.64 17.66 6.11
CA SER A 32 1.75 18.61 5.45
C SER A 32 2.18 20.05 5.72
N PRO A 33 2.17 20.93 4.69
CA PRO A 33 2.41 22.35 4.89
C PRO A 33 1.29 23.06 5.69
N ILE A 34 0.09 22.46 5.70
CA ILE A 34 -1.07 22.97 6.45
C ILE A 34 -1.50 21.88 7.44
N PRO A 35 -1.19 22.05 8.75
CA PRO A 35 -1.60 21.07 9.75
C PRO A 35 -3.11 20.96 9.88
N ALA A 36 -3.59 19.75 10.18
CA ALA A 36 -5.00 19.50 10.49
C ALA A 36 -5.21 19.44 12.01
N TYR A 37 -6.37 19.88 12.46
CA TYR A 37 -6.79 19.70 13.85
C TYR A 37 -7.41 18.31 14.05
N GLU A 38 -7.35 17.80 15.27
CA GLU A 38 -7.81 16.47 15.61
C GLU A 38 -9.27 16.21 15.22
N ASP A 39 -10.14 17.20 15.37
CA ASP A 39 -11.56 17.10 15.04
C ASP A 39 -11.86 17.19 13.53
N GLU A 40 -10.90 17.65 12.74
CA GLU A 40 -11.02 17.79 11.28
C GLU A 40 -10.32 16.66 10.52
N PHE A 41 -9.42 15.95 11.17
CA PHE A 41 -8.59 14.95 10.51
C PHE A 41 -9.31 13.62 10.34
N GLU A 42 -9.24 13.06 9.14
CA GLU A 42 -9.63 11.69 8.83
C GLU A 42 -8.40 10.91 8.34
N PRO A 43 -8.22 9.64 8.77
CA PRO A 43 -7.05 8.85 8.38
C PRO A 43 -6.82 8.75 6.88
N LEU A 44 -7.88 8.75 6.07
CA LEU A 44 -7.76 8.73 4.62
C LEU A 44 -7.07 9.98 4.05
N MET A 45 -7.03 11.08 4.79
CA MET A 45 -6.26 12.28 4.38
C MET A 45 -4.78 11.97 4.26
N LEU A 46 -4.22 11.14 5.15
CA LEU A 46 -2.84 10.69 5.03
C LEU A 46 -2.65 9.78 3.81
N VAL A 47 -3.59 8.87 3.57
CA VAL A 47 -3.56 7.97 2.40
C VAL A 47 -3.54 8.78 1.10
N ASP A 48 -4.39 9.81 1.01
CA ASP A 48 -4.45 10.69 -0.16
C ASP A 48 -3.14 11.49 -0.34
N ALA A 49 -2.54 11.94 0.75
CA ALA A 49 -1.25 12.62 0.72
C ALA A 49 -0.12 11.70 0.19
N ILE A 50 -0.14 10.41 0.57
CA ILE A 50 0.82 9.42 0.07
C ILE A 50 0.61 9.19 -1.43
N ARG A 51 -0.65 9.07 -1.89
CA ARG A 51 -0.96 8.90 -3.31
C ARG A 51 -0.51 10.10 -4.14
N GLU A 52 -0.75 11.30 -3.64
CA GLU A 52 -0.30 12.53 -4.30
C GLU A 52 1.23 12.59 -4.41
N LEU A 53 1.94 12.23 -3.35
CA LEU A 53 3.40 12.15 -3.38
C LEU A 53 3.88 11.14 -4.42
N ASN A 54 3.28 9.95 -4.45
CA ASN A 54 3.63 8.92 -5.43
C ASN A 54 3.42 9.41 -6.86
N GLU A 55 2.33 10.09 -7.12
CA GLU A 55 2.06 10.69 -8.43
C GLU A 55 3.12 11.73 -8.79
N ASP A 56 3.46 12.63 -7.87
CA ASP A 56 4.42 13.71 -8.08
C ASP A 56 5.83 13.20 -8.39
N ILE A 57 6.24 12.10 -7.79
CA ILE A 57 7.57 11.52 -8.01
C ILE A 57 7.59 10.40 -9.06
N GLY A 58 6.47 10.15 -9.73
CA GLY A 58 6.39 9.20 -10.84
C GLY A 58 6.32 7.73 -10.45
N ILE A 59 5.85 7.42 -9.25
CA ILE A 59 5.59 6.03 -8.85
C ILE A 59 4.36 5.51 -9.61
N PRO A 60 4.41 4.30 -10.19
CA PRO A 60 3.24 3.71 -10.85
C PRO A 60 2.04 3.64 -9.91
N GLU A 61 0.85 3.87 -10.46
CA GLU A 61 -0.38 3.87 -9.67
C GLU A 61 -0.75 2.48 -9.15
N ASP A 62 -0.40 1.44 -9.89
CA ASP A 62 -0.77 0.08 -9.57
C ASP A 62 0.41 -0.91 -9.72
N LEU A 63 0.25 -2.06 -9.11
CA LEU A 63 1.28 -3.09 -9.08
C LEU A 63 1.49 -3.72 -10.47
N THR A 64 0.43 -3.87 -11.26
CA THR A 64 0.51 -4.40 -12.62
C THR A 64 1.45 -3.55 -13.48
N THR A 65 1.28 -2.23 -13.45
CA THR A 65 2.13 -1.29 -14.17
C THR A 65 3.59 -1.37 -13.68
N ALA A 66 3.78 -1.43 -12.36
CA ALA A 66 5.11 -1.55 -11.77
C ALA A 66 5.83 -2.84 -12.21
N ILE A 67 5.12 -3.96 -12.23
CA ILE A 67 5.67 -5.26 -12.67
C ILE A 67 6.06 -5.20 -14.14
N ARG A 68 5.19 -4.66 -15.00
CA ARG A 68 5.47 -4.53 -16.43
C ARG A 68 6.65 -3.62 -16.73
N GLN A 69 6.80 -2.54 -15.98
CA GLN A 69 7.96 -1.66 -16.10
C GLN A 69 9.26 -2.33 -15.65
N ALA A 70 9.21 -3.12 -14.60
CA ALA A 70 10.38 -3.83 -14.09
C ALA A 70 10.85 -4.95 -15.04
N LYS A 71 9.93 -5.53 -15.79
CA LYS A 71 10.19 -6.65 -16.73
C LYS A 71 10.14 -6.19 -18.17
N LYS A 72 10.94 -5.21 -18.47
CA LYS A 72 11.05 -4.65 -19.84
C LYS A 72 11.38 -5.75 -20.87
N GLY A 73 10.59 -5.79 -21.94
CA GLY A 73 10.78 -6.74 -23.03
C GLY A 73 10.10 -8.09 -22.82
N GLU A 74 9.49 -8.33 -21.67
CA GLU A 74 8.66 -9.51 -21.41
C GLU A 74 7.19 -9.12 -21.43
N GLU A 75 6.36 -9.88 -22.16
CA GLU A 75 4.93 -9.74 -22.09
C GLU A 75 4.40 -10.57 -20.91
N ILE A 76 3.81 -9.91 -19.94
CA ILE A 76 3.19 -10.57 -18.80
C ILE A 76 1.70 -10.28 -18.83
N SER A 77 0.88 -11.34 -18.91
CA SER A 77 -0.57 -11.21 -18.89
C SER A 77 -1.07 -10.91 -17.47
N GLY A 78 -2.27 -10.30 -17.38
CA GLY A 78 -2.94 -10.11 -16.11
C GLY A 78 -3.21 -11.43 -15.39
N GLU A 79 -3.53 -12.49 -16.13
CA GLU A 79 -3.77 -13.83 -15.59
C GLU A 79 -2.50 -14.41 -14.95
N GLU A 80 -1.34 -14.21 -15.56
CA GLU A 80 -0.06 -14.65 -15.01
C GLU A 80 0.25 -13.92 -13.70
N ILE A 81 0.00 -12.62 -13.63
CA ILE A 81 0.19 -11.83 -12.41
C ILE A 81 -0.75 -12.33 -11.32
N GLU A 82 -2.05 -12.50 -11.62
CA GLU A 82 -3.01 -13.01 -10.66
C GLU A 82 -2.68 -14.40 -10.14
N SER A 83 -2.14 -15.27 -10.99
CA SER A 83 -1.76 -16.63 -10.60
C SER A 83 -0.67 -16.68 -9.53
N LYS A 84 0.10 -15.61 -9.37
CA LYS A 84 1.19 -15.51 -8.39
C LYS A 84 0.76 -14.92 -7.05
N ILE A 85 -0.42 -14.34 -6.97
CA ILE A 85 -0.88 -13.65 -5.75
C ILE A 85 -0.94 -14.58 -4.54
N ASP A 86 -1.44 -15.80 -4.72
CA ASP A 86 -1.54 -16.76 -3.61
C ASP A 86 -0.15 -17.07 -3.00
N ALA A 87 0.83 -17.33 -3.84
CA ALA A 87 2.21 -17.58 -3.39
C ALA A 87 2.84 -16.34 -2.75
N MET A 88 2.58 -15.17 -3.30
CA MET A 88 3.04 -13.90 -2.73
C MET A 88 2.43 -13.65 -1.35
N ALA A 89 1.15 -13.96 -1.18
CA ALA A 89 0.48 -13.85 0.11
C ALA A 89 1.05 -14.83 1.14
N ASP A 90 1.35 -16.07 0.74
CA ASP A 90 2.02 -17.05 1.60
C ASP A 90 3.39 -16.54 2.06
N ASP A 91 4.17 -15.99 1.15
CA ASP A 91 5.49 -15.43 1.48
C ASP A 91 5.36 -14.23 2.43
N ALA A 92 4.39 -13.37 2.21
CA ALA A 92 4.13 -12.24 3.10
C ALA A 92 3.75 -12.71 4.51
N MET A 93 2.93 -13.76 4.62
CA MET A 93 2.54 -14.33 5.93
C MET A 93 3.71 -14.94 6.69
N LYS A 94 4.72 -15.42 5.99
CA LYS A 94 5.96 -15.96 6.62
C LYS A 94 6.87 -14.85 7.12
N SER A 95 6.70 -13.64 6.62
CA SER A 95 7.44 -12.47 7.06
C SER A 95 7.00 -12.07 8.48
N GLY A 96 7.93 -11.72 9.34
CA GLY A 96 7.63 -11.21 10.68
C GLY A 96 6.88 -9.88 10.69
N ASN A 97 6.81 -9.20 9.55
CA ASN A 97 6.19 -7.88 9.44
C ASN A 97 4.67 -7.93 9.61
N ILE A 98 4.02 -9.00 9.18
CA ILE A 98 2.57 -9.13 9.33
C ILE A 98 2.17 -9.19 10.81
N ALA A 99 2.94 -9.88 11.63
CA ALA A 99 2.66 -10.03 13.06
C ALA A 99 2.72 -8.71 13.84
N VAL A 100 3.49 -7.74 13.34
CA VAL A 100 3.64 -6.42 13.99
C VAL A 100 2.82 -5.33 13.31
N ASN A 101 2.02 -5.69 12.30
CA ASN A 101 1.13 -4.74 11.64
C ASN A 101 0.03 -4.29 12.61
N PRO A 102 -0.36 -2.99 12.62
CA PRO A 102 -1.38 -2.48 13.54
C PRO A 102 -2.73 -3.19 13.45
N ARG A 103 -3.12 -3.63 12.25
CA ARG A 103 -4.35 -4.38 12.04
C ARG A 103 -4.01 -5.86 11.86
N SER A 104 -4.65 -6.72 12.66
CA SER A 104 -4.51 -8.18 12.53
C SER A 104 -4.97 -8.65 11.16
N SER A 105 -4.19 -9.52 10.54
CA SER A 105 -4.44 -9.96 9.16
C SER A 105 -4.25 -11.44 8.99
N ARG A 106 -5.18 -12.05 8.24
CA ARG A 106 -5.07 -13.42 7.77
C ARG A 106 -4.62 -13.43 6.32
N LYS A 107 -4.22 -14.60 5.81
CA LYS A 107 -3.80 -14.75 4.40
C LYS A 107 -4.84 -14.16 3.42
N GLN A 108 -6.13 -14.40 3.65
CA GLN A 108 -7.19 -13.88 2.78
C GLN A 108 -7.18 -12.35 2.70
N ASP A 109 -6.91 -11.68 3.80
CA ASP A 109 -6.79 -10.21 3.82
C ASP A 109 -5.63 -9.75 2.93
N ILE A 110 -4.51 -10.45 2.99
CA ILE A 110 -3.33 -10.13 2.19
C ILE A 110 -3.60 -10.36 0.70
N VAL A 111 -4.28 -11.45 0.36
CA VAL A 111 -4.71 -11.73 -1.03
C VAL A 111 -5.57 -10.58 -1.55
N GLU A 112 -6.56 -10.14 -0.77
CA GLU A 112 -7.43 -9.04 -1.17
C GLU A 112 -6.68 -7.72 -1.35
N LEU A 113 -5.68 -7.46 -0.51
CA LEU A 113 -4.85 -6.27 -0.64
C LEU A 113 -4.01 -6.29 -1.92
N TYR A 114 -3.46 -7.43 -2.29
CA TYR A 114 -2.78 -7.57 -3.58
C TYR A 114 -3.72 -7.32 -4.76
N HIS A 115 -4.93 -7.87 -4.71
CA HIS A 115 -5.93 -7.60 -5.75
C HIS A 115 -6.27 -6.11 -5.86
N LYS A 116 -6.40 -5.41 -4.75
CA LYS A 116 -6.62 -3.95 -4.74
C LYS A 116 -5.46 -3.18 -5.35
N ALA A 117 -4.24 -3.67 -5.19
CA ALA A 117 -3.03 -3.01 -5.67
C ALA A 117 -2.79 -3.24 -7.18
N LEU A 118 -3.42 -4.25 -7.77
CA LEU A 118 -3.32 -4.49 -9.21
C LEU A 118 -4.04 -3.39 -9.98
#